data_9b5ca882224794fa9ebc618282dc33c2
#
_entry.id   9b5ca882224794fa9ebc618282dc33c2
#
_cell.length_a   1.000
_cell.length_b   1.000
_cell.length_c   1.000
_cell.angle_alpha   90.00
_cell.angle_beta   90.00
_cell.angle_gamma   90.00
#
_symmetry.space_group_name_H-M   'P 1'
#
loop_
_entity.id
_entity.type
_entity.pdbx_description
1 polymer ?
#
loop_
_entity_poly.entity_id
_entity_poly.type
_entity_poly.pdbx_seq_one_letter_code
_entity_poly.pdbx_strand_id
1 'polypeptide(L)'
;MSMYGYGHSGRVINALYGPLFAYANGLLLLLVKTWYRYQIVSSFIVYAVGGIGMYRALRRFNSRRSVATILAMLYLTIGWMPRWQGATNFSGISAAMMPYGILVAADMIFAEKKIPWVKMGLLMALALEVHLLTAVMYMAFLLPAWLYVLIKNKGQRQLWLETCQAVGLAVLLALNTLAPLLWLSKTNSLAAPSTMNMMANALHLKHTYLAVAPRGLLGYNQRDGLTYWLFCIFAGQILYAVWQRQKDHLNSYITLYGAFWLFMSSRLLPWERISNRLPALARYLQFPSRFTCIAYPLLLIGIGMSAEILLKKSKHFSWLVYGLIGAALALTTSSMVRYMNADAWNGYLNNVGHNASTNFGHEVTNPGKHKNKKTKSGLIAMTPARKEAMRQANAATHTNDLRKFLTLTKKPIADYLPVYKFDPKPVITGWADGYKNKEYWQEQTNKAARSYDKTVLNHKVRKPIKFEILKGGKVKLTWTSKGKKKRLPVVTYAQSKLTVNGKVLTKYERSRIGAPKVASHQGKNVAYLEFVTPLWLKLLLAISLLSWPGFICLGLGIKLKGKNAEREGKKQK
;
A
#
# COMPACT_ATOMS: atom_id res chain seq x y z
N MET A 1 14.71 -15.26 9.50
CA MET A 1 13.38 -14.75 9.12
C MET A 1 12.32 -15.54 9.84
N SER A 2 11.24 -14.89 10.25
CA SER A 2 10.21 -15.56 11.05
C SER A 2 9.26 -16.38 10.18
N MET A 3 9.02 -17.64 10.57
CA MET A 3 7.95 -18.48 10.04
C MET A 3 6.58 -18.17 10.69
N TYR A 4 6.54 -17.16 11.56
CA TYR A 4 5.35 -16.70 12.21
C TYR A 4 4.59 -15.79 11.25
N GLY A 5 3.64 -16.37 10.56
CA GLY A 5 2.73 -15.65 9.68
C GLY A 5 1.28 -15.79 10.12
N TYR A 6 0.37 -15.24 9.36
CA TYR A 6 -1.06 -15.38 9.63
C TYR A 6 -1.45 -16.83 9.89
N GLY A 7 -2.01 -17.09 11.07
CA GLY A 7 -2.45 -18.39 11.49
C GLY A 7 -1.34 -19.42 11.66
N HIS A 8 -0.10 -19.02 11.95
CA HIS A 8 1.05 -19.92 12.17
C HIS A 8 1.28 -20.87 10.97
N SER A 9 1.27 -20.30 9.78
CA SER A 9 1.20 -21.07 8.54
C SER A 9 2.57 -21.40 7.94
N GLY A 10 3.65 -20.90 8.50
CA GLY A 10 4.98 -21.04 7.93
C GLY A 10 5.29 -20.09 6.76
N ARG A 11 4.47 -19.09 6.50
CA ARG A 11 4.69 -18.10 5.45
C ARG A 11 5.78 -17.12 5.84
N VAL A 12 6.68 -16.83 4.90
CA VAL A 12 7.84 -15.94 5.11
C VAL A 12 7.51 -14.52 4.61
N ILE A 13 6.44 -13.92 5.13
CA ILE A 13 5.93 -12.62 4.68
C ILE A 13 6.97 -11.52 4.87
N ASN A 14 7.68 -11.50 6.01
CA ASN A 14 8.70 -10.48 6.32
C ASN A 14 9.91 -10.51 5.37
N ALA A 15 10.01 -11.53 4.51
CA ALA A 15 11.05 -11.62 3.49
C ALA A 15 10.61 -11.04 2.14
N LEU A 16 9.34 -10.66 1.99
CA LEU A 16 8.72 -10.30 0.72
C LEU A 16 8.11 -8.90 0.74
N TYR A 17 8.03 -8.30 1.92
CA TYR A 17 7.64 -6.91 2.15
C TYR A 17 8.69 -6.23 3.04
N GLY A 18 8.74 -4.91 3.01
CA GLY A 18 9.70 -4.14 3.80
C GLY A 18 9.64 -4.44 5.29
N PRO A 19 10.64 -5.13 5.86
CA PRO A 19 10.60 -5.56 7.25
C PRO A 19 10.68 -4.38 8.21
N LEU A 20 11.43 -3.33 7.88
CA LEU A 20 11.55 -2.15 8.74
C LEU A 20 10.19 -1.48 8.95
N PHE A 21 9.43 -1.27 7.87
CA PHE A 21 8.09 -0.72 7.94
C PHE A 21 7.14 -1.64 8.72
N ALA A 22 7.20 -2.95 8.49
CA ALA A 22 6.38 -3.92 9.22
C ALA A 22 6.70 -3.95 10.72
N TYR A 23 7.99 -3.92 11.09
CA TYR A 23 8.41 -3.89 12.50
C TYR A 23 8.10 -2.56 13.19
N ALA A 24 8.21 -1.42 12.49
CA ALA A 24 7.82 -0.13 13.04
C ALA A 24 6.31 -0.10 13.37
N ASN A 25 5.47 -0.60 12.47
CA ASN A 25 4.04 -0.74 12.73
C ASN A 25 3.74 -1.79 13.82
N GLY A 26 4.49 -2.87 13.88
CA GLY A 26 4.41 -3.87 14.95
C GLY A 26 4.77 -3.28 16.32
N LEU A 27 5.83 -2.47 16.39
CA LEU A 27 6.21 -1.75 17.61
C LEU A 27 5.12 -0.77 18.03
N LEU A 28 4.56 0.00 17.09
CA LEU A 28 3.45 0.89 17.37
C LEU A 28 2.26 0.11 17.95
N LEU A 29 1.91 -1.04 17.36
CA LEU A 29 0.84 -1.90 17.87
C LEU A 29 1.13 -2.42 19.29
N LEU A 30 2.38 -2.79 19.60
CA LEU A 30 2.80 -3.20 20.94
C LEU A 30 2.64 -2.06 21.95
N LEU A 31 2.99 -0.83 21.58
CA LEU A 31 2.86 0.35 22.43
C LEU A 31 1.41 0.70 22.73
N VAL A 32 0.54 0.68 21.71
CA VAL A 32 -0.88 1.04 21.86
C VAL A 32 -1.76 -0.14 22.28
N LYS A 33 -1.22 -1.37 22.28
CA LYS A 33 -1.79 -2.62 22.80
C LYS A 33 -2.97 -3.21 22.03
N THR A 34 -3.80 -2.42 21.35
CA THR A 34 -4.99 -2.92 20.62
C THR A 34 -4.96 -2.51 19.16
N TRP A 35 -5.55 -3.33 18.29
CA TRP A 35 -5.69 -3.00 16.87
C TRP A 35 -6.50 -1.72 16.65
N TYR A 36 -7.54 -1.51 17.42
CA TYR A 36 -8.36 -0.30 17.35
C TYR A 36 -7.54 0.98 17.60
N ARG A 37 -6.78 1.02 18.69
CA ARG A 37 -5.88 2.16 19.01
C ARG A 37 -4.79 2.31 17.95
N TYR A 38 -4.22 1.21 17.48
CA TYR A 38 -3.24 1.23 16.41
C TYR A 38 -3.80 1.90 15.15
N GLN A 39 -5.02 1.58 14.76
CA GLN A 39 -5.63 2.16 13.56
C GLN A 39 -5.83 3.68 13.72
N ILE A 40 -6.24 4.15 14.88
CA ILE A 40 -6.37 5.59 15.17
C ILE A 40 -5.00 6.29 15.09
N VAL A 41 -4.02 5.80 15.84
CA VAL A 41 -2.71 6.45 15.96
C VAL A 41 -1.94 6.38 14.62
N SER A 42 -1.95 5.23 13.94
CA SER A 42 -1.31 5.11 12.63
C SER A 42 -1.97 6.01 11.57
N SER A 43 -3.29 6.16 11.61
CA SER A 43 -4.01 7.09 10.74
C SER A 43 -3.59 8.53 11.00
N PHE A 44 -3.51 8.94 12.26
CA PHE A 44 -3.02 10.27 12.63
C PHE A 44 -1.61 10.53 12.10
N ILE A 45 -0.70 9.57 12.27
CA ILE A 45 0.68 9.68 11.76
C ILE A 45 0.69 9.84 10.24
N VAL A 46 -0.07 9.02 9.50
CA VAL A 46 -0.14 9.10 8.03
C VAL A 46 -0.72 10.43 7.57
N TYR A 47 -1.77 10.92 8.23
CA TYR A 47 -2.35 12.23 7.93
C TYR A 47 -1.38 13.38 8.26
N ALA A 48 -0.68 13.31 9.38
CA ALA A 48 0.33 14.31 9.74
C ALA A 48 1.46 14.35 8.71
N VAL A 49 1.99 13.19 8.30
CA VAL A 49 3.01 13.10 7.24
C VAL A 49 2.51 13.71 5.94
N GLY A 50 1.33 13.32 5.47
CA GLY A 50 0.76 13.83 4.22
C GLY A 50 0.44 15.33 4.27
N GLY A 51 -0.16 15.81 5.36
CA GLY A 51 -0.53 17.22 5.55
C GLY A 51 0.69 18.13 5.65
N ILE A 52 1.68 17.77 6.47
CA ILE A 52 2.93 18.53 6.60
C ILE A 52 3.69 18.55 5.26
N GLY A 53 3.77 17.39 4.58
CA GLY A 53 4.39 17.29 3.27
C GLY A 53 3.70 18.20 2.25
N MET A 54 2.38 18.14 2.17
CA MET A 54 1.60 18.95 1.22
C MET A 54 1.68 20.45 1.52
N TYR A 55 1.59 20.83 2.80
CA TYR A 55 1.80 22.22 3.22
C TYR A 55 3.18 22.72 2.79
N ARG A 56 4.26 21.94 3.04
CA ARG A 56 5.62 22.30 2.64
C ARG A 56 5.76 22.41 1.11
N ALA A 57 5.14 21.49 0.36
CA ALA A 57 5.14 21.54 -1.09
C ALA A 57 4.46 22.82 -1.60
N LEU A 58 3.25 23.14 -1.13
CA LEU A 58 2.55 24.38 -1.48
C LEU A 58 3.37 25.63 -1.13
N ARG A 59 4.01 25.66 0.03
CA ARG A 59 4.91 26.75 0.44
C ARG A 59 6.15 26.87 -0.45
N ARG A 60 6.68 25.74 -0.94
CA ARG A 60 7.82 25.72 -1.88
C ARG A 60 7.48 26.33 -3.22
N PHE A 61 6.21 26.25 -3.63
CA PHE A 61 5.64 26.90 -4.82
C PHE A 61 4.96 28.25 -4.51
N ASN A 62 5.42 28.95 -3.48
CA ASN A 62 5.06 30.32 -3.10
C ASN A 62 3.57 30.55 -2.71
N SER A 63 2.80 29.51 -2.42
CA SER A 63 1.46 29.70 -1.86
C SER A 63 1.53 30.34 -0.45
N ARG A 64 0.73 31.36 -0.16
CA ARG A 64 0.65 31.95 1.20
C ARG A 64 0.18 30.94 2.24
N ARG A 65 0.47 31.21 3.53
CA ARG A 65 0.21 30.25 4.62
C ARG A 65 -1.23 29.77 4.66
N SER A 66 -2.21 30.66 4.56
CA SER A 66 -3.65 30.33 4.61
C SER A 66 -4.08 29.41 3.47
N VAL A 67 -3.71 29.73 2.22
CA VAL A 67 -4.01 28.90 1.05
C VAL A 67 -3.34 27.53 1.19
N ALA A 68 -2.05 27.50 1.58
CA ALA A 68 -1.31 26.26 1.78
C ALA A 68 -1.95 25.37 2.85
N THR A 69 -2.44 25.95 3.96
CA THR A 69 -3.11 25.20 5.02
C THR A 69 -4.41 24.58 4.52
N ILE A 70 -5.30 25.37 3.88
CA ILE A 70 -6.61 24.88 3.42
C ILE A 70 -6.42 23.78 2.36
N LEU A 71 -5.52 23.99 1.39
CA LEU A 71 -5.26 23.00 0.34
C LEU A 71 -4.55 21.74 0.88
N ALA A 72 -3.69 21.87 1.89
CA ALA A 72 -3.12 20.72 2.57
C ALA A 72 -4.18 19.90 3.33
N MET A 73 -5.12 20.57 4.00
CA MET A 73 -6.27 19.91 4.65
C MET A 73 -7.17 19.23 3.61
N LEU A 74 -7.44 19.91 2.48
CA LEU A 74 -8.21 19.31 1.37
C LEU A 74 -7.53 18.06 0.82
N TYR A 75 -6.18 18.07 0.69
CA TYR A 75 -5.43 16.88 0.27
C TYR A 75 -5.69 15.67 1.15
N LEU A 76 -5.85 15.85 2.45
CA LEU A 76 -6.11 14.75 3.40
C LEU A 76 -7.46 14.09 3.20
N THR A 77 -8.41 14.78 2.55
CA THR A 77 -9.79 14.29 2.39
C THR A 77 -10.06 13.62 1.05
N ILE A 78 -9.06 13.57 0.15
CA ILE A 78 -9.23 13.09 -1.22
C ILE A 78 -8.31 11.93 -1.60
N GLY A 79 -8.64 11.25 -2.67
CA GLY A 79 -7.81 10.20 -3.28
C GLY A 79 -7.56 9.02 -2.36
N TRP A 80 -6.31 8.62 -2.29
CA TRP A 80 -5.88 7.46 -1.49
C TRP A 80 -5.61 7.79 -0.03
N MET A 81 -5.55 9.06 0.38
CA MET A 81 -5.31 9.43 1.78
C MET A 81 -6.28 8.75 2.75
N PRO A 82 -7.62 8.82 2.55
CA PRO A 82 -8.59 8.16 3.42
C PRO A 82 -8.51 6.62 3.42
N ARG A 83 -7.85 6.02 2.42
CA ARG A 83 -7.75 4.56 2.29
C ARG A 83 -6.88 3.89 3.36
N TRP A 84 -5.95 4.61 3.96
CA TRP A 84 -5.22 4.07 5.10
C TRP A 84 -6.15 3.86 6.29
N GLN A 85 -6.99 4.83 6.59
CA GLN A 85 -7.91 4.77 7.71
C GLN A 85 -8.98 3.67 7.53
N GLY A 86 -9.56 3.53 6.32
CA GLY A 86 -10.61 2.55 6.06
C GLY A 86 -10.10 1.11 5.92
N ALA A 87 -8.91 0.91 5.32
CA ALA A 87 -8.44 -0.41 4.93
C ALA A 87 -6.95 -0.67 5.19
N THR A 88 -6.22 0.23 5.87
CA THR A 88 -4.76 0.17 6.02
C THR A 88 -4.02 -0.10 4.69
N ASN A 89 -4.50 0.54 3.62
CA ASN A 89 -3.97 0.31 2.28
C ASN A 89 -2.67 1.09 2.07
N PHE A 90 -1.61 0.40 1.63
CA PHE A 90 -0.29 1.00 1.35
C PHE A 90 -0.33 2.17 0.37
N SER A 91 -1.31 2.24 -0.54
CA SER A 91 -1.49 3.39 -1.41
C SER A 91 -1.83 4.67 -0.64
N GLY A 92 -2.41 4.58 0.57
CA GLY A 92 -2.62 5.72 1.47
C GLY A 92 -1.30 6.30 1.97
N ILE A 93 -0.33 5.43 2.32
CA ILE A 93 1.02 5.88 2.70
C ILE A 93 1.77 6.44 1.47
N SER A 94 1.60 5.80 0.31
CA SER A 94 2.16 6.31 -0.95
C SER A 94 1.65 7.74 -1.21
N ALA A 95 0.36 8.00 -1.04
CA ALA A 95 -0.18 9.36 -1.13
C ALA A 95 0.45 10.28 -0.08
N ALA A 96 0.54 9.86 1.19
CA ALA A 96 1.11 10.70 2.25
C ALA A 96 2.58 11.09 1.99
N MET A 97 3.36 10.22 1.35
CA MET A 97 4.76 10.47 1.01
C MET A 97 4.95 11.26 -0.28
N MET A 98 3.96 11.29 -1.19
CA MET A 98 4.12 11.91 -2.51
C MET A 98 4.49 13.40 -2.48
N PRO A 99 3.97 14.25 -1.58
CA PRO A 99 4.41 15.64 -1.47
C PRO A 99 5.93 15.80 -1.24
N TYR A 100 6.58 14.84 -0.57
CA TYR A 100 8.04 14.86 -0.41
C TYR A 100 8.75 14.52 -1.72
N GLY A 101 8.18 13.67 -2.56
CA GLY A 101 8.63 13.44 -3.93
C GLY A 101 8.57 14.71 -4.76
N ILE A 102 7.51 15.49 -4.62
CA ILE A 102 7.35 16.80 -5.29
C ILE A 102 8.41 17.79 -4.78
N LEU A 103 8.73 17.80 -3.50
CA LEU A 103 9.82 18.62 -2.95
C LEU A 103 11.18 18.22 -3.53
N VAL A 104 11.45 16.93 -3.70
CA VAL A 104 12.69 16.44 -4.34
C VAL A 104 12.75 16.88 -5.80
N ALA A 105 11.66 16.78 -6.56
CA ALA A 105 11.57 17.26 -7.95
C ALA A 105 11.75 18.78 -8.03
N ALA A 106 11.14 19.53 -7.10
CA ALA A 106 11.30 20.98 -7.01
C ALA A 106 12.75 21.39 -6.72
N ASP A 107 13.42 20.67 -5.81
CA ASP A 107 14.83 20.92 -5.51
C ASP A 107 15.73 20.66 -6.73
N MET A 108 15.44 19.64 -7.54
CA MET A 108 16.14 19.40 -8.82
C MET A 108 15.92 20.55 -9.81
N ILE A 109 14.66 20.94 -10.01
CA ILE A 109 14.28 21.96 -11.01
C ILE A 109 14.82 23.34 -10.62
N PHE A 110 14.69 23.73 -9.33
CA PHE A 110 15.07 25.08 -8.88
C PHE A 110 16.57 25.23 -8.62
N ALA A 111 17.27 24.16 -8.20
CA ALA A 111 18.73 24.21 -8.04
C ALA A 111 19.47 24.06 -9.37
N GLU A 112 18.85 23.48 -10.38
CA GLU A 112 19.25 23.33 -11.78
C GLU A 112 20.61 22.62 -12.06
N LYS A 113 21.52 22.60 -11.09
CA LYS A 113 22.89 22.05 -11.23
C LYS A 113 23.21 20.91 -10.26
N LYS A 114 22.23 20.44 -9.50
CA LYS A 114 22.44 19.42 -8.46
C LYS A 114 21.29 18.44 -8.39
N ILE A 115 21.61 17.19 -8.17
CA ILE A 115 20.64 16.16 -7.74
C ILE A 115 20.65 16.14 -6.20
N PRO A 116 19.52 16.33 -5.53
CA PRO A 116 19.45 16.24 -4.05
C PRO A 116 19.53 14.79 -3.60
N TRP A 117 20.71 14.14 -3.84
CA TRP A 117 20.92 12.70 -3.77
C TRP A 117 20.53 12.10 -2.41
N VAL A 118 20.78 12.81 -1.31
CA VAL A 118 20.39 12.36 0.02
C VAL A 118 18.87 12.26 0.15
N LYS A 119 18.14 13.32 -0.24
CA LYS A 119 16.67 13.35 -0.16
C LYS A 119 16.05 12.33 -1.10
N MET A 120 16.59 12.22 -2.30
CA MET A 120 16.12 11.26 -3.31
C MET A 120 16.37 9.81 -2.85
N GLY A 121 17.57 9.51 -2.35
CA GLY A 121 17.92 8.18 -1.85
C GLY A 121 17.07 7.76 -0.65
N LEU A 122 16.85 8.65 0.32
CA LEU A 122 15.96 8.40 1.46
C LEU A 122 14.50 8.18 1.05
N LEU A 123 13.99 9.04 0.17
CA LEU A 123 12.61 8.90 -0.33
C LEU A 123 12.42 7.54 -1.01
N MET A 124 13.40 7.14 -1.85
CA MET A 124 13.35 5.86 -2.56
C MET A 124 13.51 4.67 -1.61
N ALA A 125 14.39 4.76 -0.61
CA ALA A 125 14.54 3.73 0.42
C ALA A 125 13.22 3.51 1.20
N LEU A 126 12.61 4.61 1.67
CA LEU A 126 11.32 4.54 2.37
C LEU A 126 10.20 4.00 1.48
N ALA A 127 10.19 4.40 0.19
CA ALA A 127 9.20 3.88 -0.76
C ALA A 127 9.35 2.37 -0.98
N LEU A 128 10.60 1.87 -1.09
CA LEU A 128 10.91 0.43 -1.19
C LEU A 128 10.49 -0.33 0.08
N GLU A 129 10.71 0.23 1.26
CA GLU A 129 10.30 -0.36 2.53
C GLU A 129 8.77 -0.43 2.69
N VAL A 130 8.06 0.59 2.23
CA VAL A 130 6.60 0.61 2.29
C VAL A 130 5.99 -0.32 1.25
N HIS A 131 6.35 -0.14 -0.02
CA HIS A 131 5.73 -0.90 -1.10
C HIS A 131 6.49 -0.72 -2.42
N LEU A 132 6.97 -1.81 -3.00
CA LEU A 132 7.79 -1.79 -4.22
C LEU A 132 7.16 -1.00 -5.38
N LEU A 133 5.84 -1.13 -5.59
CA LEU A 133 5.13 -0.38 -6.62
C LEU A 133 5.19 1.14 -6.37
N THR A 134 5.17 1.58 -5.10
CA THR A 134 5.32 3.01 -4.74
C THR A 134 6.67 3.54 -5.21
N ALA A 135 7.74 2.79 -5.02
CA ALA A 135 9.07 3.17 -5.50
C ALA A 135 9.11 3.30 -7.04
N VAL A 136 8.49 2.35 -7.76
CA VAL A 136 8.37 2.42 -9.24
C VAL A 136 7.58 3.66 -9.67
N MET A 137 6.46 3.97 -9.01
CA MET A 137 5.68 5.18 -9.31
C MET A 137 6.47 6.45 -9.05
N TYR A 138 7.28 6.49 -7.99
CA TYR A 138 8.13 7.64 -7.68
C TYR A 138 9.27 7.81 -8.66
N MET A 139 9.90 6.72 -9.11
CA MET A 139 10.89 6.78 -10.20
C MET A 139 10.26 7.38 -11.47
N ALA A 140 9.09 6.88 -11.87
CA ALA A 140 8.38 7.40 -13.04
C ALA A 140 8.00 8.89 -12.89
N PHE A 141 7.61 9.30 -11.67
CA PHE A 141 7.30 10.69 -11.36
C PHE A 141 8.55 11.59 -11.37
N LEU A 142 9.66 11.16 -10.82
CA LEU A 142 10.90 11.96 -10.74
C LEU A 142 11.66 12.03 -12.07
N LEU A 143 11.42 11.07 -12.97
CA LEU A 143 12.15 10.93 -14.23
C LEU A 143 12.18 12.22 -15.09
N PRO A 144 11.06 12.95 -15.32
CA PRO A 144 11.12 14.17 -16.14
C PRO A 144 11.97 15.28 -15.50
N ALA A 145 11.89 15.46 -14.18
CA ALA A 145 12.71 16.45 -13.46
C ALA A 145 14.20 16.09 -13.53
N TRP A 146 14.53 14.80 -13.36
CA TRP A 146 15.89 14.29 -13.49
C TRP A 146 16.44 14.47 -14.91
N LEU A 147 15.65 14.12 -15.95
CA LEU A 147 16.02 14.32 -17.36
C LEU A 147 16.22 15.80 -17.67
N TYR A 148 15.34 16.69 -17.19
CA TYR A 148 15.48 18.13 -17.38
C TYR A 148 16.83 18.64 -16.88
N VAL A 149 17.24 18.26 -15.66
CA VAL A 149 18.52 18.68 -15.08
C VAL A 149 19.69 18.11 -15.87
N LEU A 150 19.65 16.86 -16.29
CA LEU A 150 20.71 16.23 -17.09
C LEU A 150 20.86 16.91 -18.46
N ILE A 151 19.77 17.13 -19.18
CA ILE A 151 19.78 17.76 -20.53
C ILE A 151 20.25 19.20 -20.42
N LYS A 152 19.72 19.98 -19.48
CA LYS A 152 20.08 21.39 -19.26
C LYS A 152 21.56 21.57 -18.96
N ASN A 153 22.16 20.63 -18.25
CA ASN A 153 23.58 20.67 -17.86
C ASN A 153 24.48 19.76 -18.72
N LYS A 154 24.01 19.38 -19.92
CA LYS A 154 24.78 18.55 -20.88
C LYS A 154 25.36 17.26 -20.25
N GLY A 155 24.65 16.66 -19.29
CA GLY A 155 25.05 15.40 -18.66
C GLY A 155 26.36 15.47 -17.85
N GLN A 156 26.65 16.58 -17.16
CA GLN A 156 27.85 16.74 -16.35
C GLN A 156 28.11 15.53 -15.45
N ARG A 157 29.38 15.08 -15.36
CA ARG A 157 29.79 13.90 -14.54
C ARG A 157 29.30 13.98 -13.10
N GLN A 158 29.26 15.16 -12.51
CA GLN A 158 28.79 15.38 -11.14
C GLN A 158 27.35 14.91 -10.93
N LEU A 159 26.44 15.19 -11.90
CA LEU A 159 25.03 14.77 -11.81
C LEU A 159 24.86 13.25 -11.84
N TRP A 160 25.69 12.57 -12.63
CA TRP A 160 25.73 11.10 -12.65
C TRP A 160 26.25 10.54 -11.34
N LEU A 161 27.29 11.13 -10.76
CA LEU A 161 27.80 10.74 -9.44
C LEU A 161 26.73 10.90 -8.35
N GLU A 162 26.06 12.05 -8.31
CA GLU A 162 24.94 12.30 -7.37
C GLU A 162 23.78 11.33 -7.58
N THR A 163 23.47 10.97 -8.83
CA THR A 163 22.48 9.95 -9.14
C THR A 163 22.91 8.57 -8.62
N CYS A 164 24.15 8.17 -8.88
CA CYS A 164 24.70 6.91 -8.36
C CYS A 164 24.71 6.88 -6.82
N GLN A 165 25.04 8.00 -6.18
CA GLN A 165 24.98 8.13 -4.72
C GLN A 165 23.54 7.96 -4.18
N ALA A 166 22.54 8.57 -4.86
CA ALA A 166 21.14 8.41 -4.50
C ALA A 166 20.67 6.95 -4.63
N VAL A 167 21.02 6.29 -5.74
CA VAL A 167 20.71 4.88 -5.96
C VAL A 167 21.44 4.00 -4.94
N GLY A 168 22.73 4.23 -4.71
CA GLY A 168 23.53 3.49 -3.72
C GLY A 168 22.96 3.61 -2.31
N LEU A 169 22.57 4.82 -1.90
CA LEU A 169 21.93 5.06 -0.61
C LEU A 169 20.57 4.34 -0.52
N ALA A 170 19.73 4.44 -1.55
CA ALA A 170 18.44 3.77 -1.59
C ALA A 170 18.59 2.24 -1.48
N VAL A 171 19.51 1.66 -2.24
CA VAL A 171 19.79 0.22 -2.21
C VAL A 171 20.34 -0.19 -0.86
N LEU A 172 21.33 0.53 -0.30
CA LEU A 172 21.93 0.24 0.98
C LEU A 172 20.90 0.19 2.11
N LEU A 173 20.03 1.21 2.19
CA LEU A 173 18.99 1.31 3.20
C LEU A 173 17.87 0.29 3.01
N ALA A 174 17.60 -0.16 1.78
CA ALA A 174 16.55 -1.12 1.45
C ALA A 174 17.06 -2.56 1.16
N LEU A 175 18.32 -2.88 1.48
CA LEU A 175 18.89 -4.23 1.30
C LEU A 175 18.09 -5.30 2.03
N ASN A 176 17.53 -4.97 3.19
CA ASN A 176 16.66 -5.84 3.99
C ASN A 176 15.35 -6.21 3.26
N THR A 177 14.92 -5.43 2.29
CA THR A 177 13.75 -5.69 1.43
C THR A 177 14.17 -6.33 0.11
N LEU A 178 15.16 -5.76 -0.58
CA LEU A 178 15.55 -6.17 -1.92
C LEU A 178 16.25 -7.53 -1.95
N ALA A 179 17.19 -7.77 -1.03
CA ALA A 179 17.97 -9.02 -1.04
C ALA A 179 17.12 -10.27 -0.77
N PRO A 180 16.23 -10.30 0.27
CA PRO A 180 15.35 -11.44 0.48
C PRO A 180 14.35 -11.64 -0.65
N LEU A 181 13.78 -10.55 -1.19
CA LEU A 181 12.82 -10.61 -2.28
C LEU A 181 13.45 -11.27 -3.52
N LEU A 182 14.62 -10.79 -3.94
CA LEU A 182 15.34 -11.33 -5.09
C LEU A 182 15.75 -12.79 -4.87
N TRP A 183 16.26 -13.11 -3.69
CA TRP A 183 16.66 -14.48 -3.35
C TRP A 183 15.49 -15.46 -3.38
N LEU A 184 14.40 -15.13 -2.71
CA LEU A 184 13.20 -15.98 -2.68
C LEU A 184 12.56 -16.12 -4.04
N SER A 185 12.51 -15.05 -4.83
CA SER A 185 11.95 -15.09 -6.19
C SER A 185 12.77 -15.93 -7.15
N LYS A 186 14.11 -16.00 -6.96
CA LYS A 186 14.99 -16.87 -7.75
C LYS A 186 14.94 -18.33 -7.33
N THR A 187 14.71 -18.60 -6.06
CA THR A 187 14.80 -19.96 -5.50
C THR A 187 13.46 -20.66 -5.32
N ASN A 188 12.34 -19.92 -5.48
CA ASN A 188 10.99 -20.46 -5.38
C ASN A 188 10.11 -19.93 -6.52
N SER A 189 9.24 -20.78 -7.00
CA SER A 189 8.11 -20.33 -7.81
C SER A 189 7.03 -19.78 -6.88
N LEU A 190 6.87 -18.46 -6.85
CA LEU A 190 5.93 -17.79 -5.97
C LEU A 190 4.62 -17.46 -6.68
N ALA A 191 3.50 -17.62 -5.99
CA ALA A 191 2.22 -17.15 -6.48
C ALA A 191 2.28 -15.64 -6.68
N ALA A 192 2.09 -15.21 -7.92
CA ALA A 192 2.03 -13.80 -8.25
C ALA A 192 0.77 -13.15 -7.64
N PRO A 193 0.80 -11.83 -7.41
CA PRO A 193 -0.40 -11.09 -7.08
C PRO A 193 -1.51 -11.34 -8.11
N SER A 194 -2.74 -11.28 -7.63
CA SER A 194 -3.90 -11.45 -8.50
C SER A 194 -3.93 -10.40 -9.60
N THR A 195 -4.11 -10.82 -10.83
CA THR A 195 -4.39 -9.89 -11.93
C THR A 195 -5.74 -9.23 -11.70
N MET A 196 -5.80 -7.92 -11.89
CA MET A 196 -7.03 -7.14 -11.76
C MET A 196 -7.47 -6.57 -13.10
N ASN A 197 -8.77 -6.44 -13.31
CA ASN A 197 -9.27 -5.71 -14.47
C ASN A 197 -8.91 -4.22 -14.30
N MET A 198 -7.91 -3.77 -15.05
CA MET A 198 -7.40 -2.40 -14.95
C MET A 198 -8.45 -1.36 -15.34
N MET A 199 -9.28 -1.64 -16.38
CA MET A 199 -10.36 -0.75 -16.80
C MET A 199 -11.42 -0.60 -15.69
N ALA A 200 -11.79 -1.69 -15.01
CA ALA A 200 -12.74 -1.65 -13.90
C ALA A 200 -12.18 -0.89 -12.68
N ASN A 201 -10.85 -0.85 -12.53
CA ASN A 201 -10.15 -0.21 -11.41
C ASN A 201 -9.53 1.16 -11.77
N ALA A 202 -9.77 1.65 -12.98
CA ALA A 202 -9.43 3.01 -13.39
C ALA A 202 -10.50 4.02 -12.95
N LEU A 203 -10.10 5.27 -12.82
CA LEU A 203 -10.95 6.38 -12.43
C LEU A 203 -12.10 6.61 -13.41
N HIS A 204 -13.32 6.65 -12.91
CA HIS A 204 -14.54 6.85 -13.70
C HIS A 204 -14.91 8.33 -13.73
N LEU A 205 -14.40 9.11 -14.67
CA LEU A 205 -14.74 10.52 -14.81
C LEU A 205 -16.24 10.71 -15.12
N LYS A 206 -16.80 9.88 -16.00
CA LYS A 206 -18.23 9.92 -16.35
C LYS A 206 -19.13 9.64 -15.14
N HIS A 207 -18.78 8.69 -14.27
CA HIS A 207 -19.55 8.41 -13.05
C HIS A 207 -19.40 9.51 -12.00
N THR A 208 -18.29 10.20 -11.98
CA THR A 208 -18.11 11.39 -11.14
C THR A 208 -19.09 12.48 -11.56
N TYR A 209 -19.27 12.66 -12.87
CA TYR A 209 -20.23 13.61 -13.44
C TYR A 209 -21.69 13.18 -13.24
N LEU A 210 -22.01 11.89 -13.49
CA LEU A 210 -23.39 11.36 -13.43
C LEU A 210 -23.84 10.95 -12.02
N ALA A 211 -22.92 10.66 -11.11
CA ALA A 211 -23.26 10.29 -9.74
C ALA A 211 -23.90 11.44 -8.94
N VAL A 212 -23.90 12.64 -9.48
CA VAL A 212 -24.62 13.78 -8.90
C VAL A 212 -26.14 13.59 -8.99
N ALA A 213 -26.64 13.02 -10.09
CA ALA A 213 -28.09 12.93 -10.34
C ALA A 213 -28.88 12.07 -9.33
N PRO A 214 -28.44 10.87 -8.92
CA PRO A 214 -29.18 10.04 -7.96
C PRO A 214 -28.83 10.27 -6.48
N ARG A 215 -27.71 10.93 -6.16
CA ARG A 215 -27.18 11.05 -4.77
C ARG A 215 -26.93 12.49 -4.32
N GLY A 216 -27.32 13.47 -5.11
CA GLY A 216 -27.14 14.89 -4.83
C GLY A 216 -25.70 15.38 -4.98
N LEU A 217 -25.50 16.69 -4.75
CA LEU A 217 -24.23 17.41 -4.91
C LEU A 217 -23.04 16.84 -4.13
N LEU A 218 -23.30 15.99 -3.14
CA LEU A 218 -22.29 15.36 -2.27
C LEU A 218 -21.91 13.95 -2.72
N GLY A 219 -22.21 13.57 -3.96
CA GLY A 219 -21.83 12.28 -4.52
C GLY A 219 -20.31 12.06 -4.45
N TYR A 220 -19.90 11.01 -3.76
CA TYR A 220 -18.51 10.59 -3.62
C TYR A 220 -18.26 9.38 -4.49
N ASN A 221 -17.28 9.45 -5.38
CA ASN A 221 -16.80 8.27 -6.06
C ASN A 221 -16.01 7.42 -5.07
N GLN A 222 -16.60 6.33 -4.62
CA GLN A 222 -16.11 5.47 -3.54
C GLN A 222 -14.68 4.96 -3.71
N ARG A 223 -14.14 4.93 -4.92
CA ARG A 223 -12.80 4.39 -5.18
C ARG A 223 -11.69 5.42 -5.11
N ASP A 224 -11.95 6.65 -5.57
CA ASP A 224 -10.85 7.53 -5.99
C ASP A 224 -10.92 8.93 -5.37
N GLY A 225 -11.90 9.19 -4.51
CA GLY A 225 -12.04 10.46 -3.79
C GLY A 225 -12.27 11.68 -4.66
N LEU A 226 -12.67 11.50 -5.92
CA LEU A 226 -12.97 12.59 -6.84
C LEU A 226 -14.47 12.90 -6.78
N THR A 227 -14.81 13.98 -6.08
CA THR A 227 -16.16 14.53 -6.08
C THR A 227 -16.41 15.34 -7.36
N TYR A 228 -17.68 15.57 -7.68
CA TYR A 228 -18.04 16.44 -8.80
C TYR A 228 -17.41 17.84 -8.71
N TRP A 229 -17.48 18.46 -7.56
CA TRP A 229 -16.89 19.77 -7.31
C TRP A 229 -15.37 19.80 -7.49
N LEU A 230 -14.69 18.78 -6.97
CA LEU A 230 -13.24 18.65 -7.14
C LEU A 230 -12.88 18.45 -8.61
N PHE A 231 -13.69 17.67 -9.34
CA PHE A 231 -13.52 17.52 -10.78
C PHE A 231 -13.66 18.84 -11.52
N CYS A 232 -14.69 19.64 -11.23
CA CYS A 232 -14.87 20.97 -11.83
C CYS A 232 -13.71 21.92 -11.52
N ILE A 233 -13.21 21.90 -10.28
CA ILE A 233 -12.06 22.72 -9.86
C ILE A 233 -10.79 22.28 -10.62
N PHE A 234 -10.54 20.99 -10.73
CA PHE A 234 -9.39 20.47 -11.48
C PHE A 234 -9.50 20.76 -12.98
N ALA A 235 -10.70 20.61 -13.56
CA ALA A 235 -10.94 20.96 -14.97
C ALA A 235 -10.72 22.46 -15.21
N GLY A 236 -11.24 23.32 -14.35
CA GLY A 236 -11.02 24.76 -14.40
C GLY A 236 -9.55 25.14 -14.29
N GLN A 237 -8.81 24.50 -13.37
CA GLN A 237 -7.36 24.70 -13.23
C GLN A 237 -6.60 24.26 -14.49
N ILE A 238 -6.97 23.14 -15.10
CA ILE A 238 -6.32 22.65 -16.33
C ILE A 238 -6.58 23.64 -17.49
N LEU A 239 -7.83 24.10 -17.66
CA LEU A 239 -8.18 25.09 -18.66
C LEU A 239 -7.42 26.41 -18.45
N TYR A 240 -7.34 26.87 -17.20
CA TYR A 240 -6.58 28.06 -16.83
C TYR A 240 -5.08 27.89 -17.17
N ALA A 241 -4.49 26.78 -16.83
CA ALA A 241 -3.09 26.50 -17.12
C ALA A 241 -2.80 26.44 -18.64
N VAL A 242 -3.70 25.88 -19.44
CA VAL A 242 -3.59 25.90 -20.92
C VAL A 242 -3.67 27.33 -21.46
N TRP A 243 -4.61 28.13 -20.94
CA TRP A 243 -4.77 29.52 -21.34
C TRP A 243 -3.56 30.40 -20.95
N GLN A 244 -3.01 30.20 -19.74
CA GLN A 244 -1.88 30.99 -19.22
C GLN A 244 -0.48 30.42 -19.61
N ARG A 245 -0.41 29.38 -20.43
CA ARG A 245 0.82 28.64 -20.71
C ARG A 245 2.01 29.50 -21.16
N GLN A 246 1.76 30.62 -21.83
CA GLN A 246 2.81 31.52 -22.28
C GLN A 246 3.25 32.52 -21.20
N LYS A 247 2.43 32.78 -20.20
CA LYS A 247 2.69 33.79 -19.15
C LYS A 247 3.19 33.16 -17.84
N ASP A 248 2.75 31.93 -17.52
CA ASP A 248 3.14 31.22 -16.31
C ASP A 248 3.52 29.76 -16.65
N HIS A 249 4.74 29.59 -17.14
CA HIS A 249 5.26 28.30 -17.57
C HIS A 249 5.30 27.27 -16.43
N LEU A 250 5.67 27.68 -15.20
CA LEU A 250 5.82 26.76 -14.09
C LEU A 250 4.47 26.19 -13.64
N ASN A 251 3.46 27.05 -13.46
CA ASN A 251 2.11 26.62 -13.09
C ASN A 251 1.52 25.72 -14.19
N SER A 252 1.70 26.12 -15.46
CA SER A 252 1.22 25.32 -16.59
C SER A 252 1.89 23.95 -16.64
N TYR A 253 3.22 23.89 -16.46
CA TYR A 253 3.95 22.62 -16.42
C TYR A 253 3.44 21.70 -15.30
N ILE A 254 3.35 22.21 -14.06
CA ILE A 254 2.90 21.43 -12.89
C ILE A 254 1.47 20.94 -13.08
N THR A 255 0.57 21.83 -13.51
CA THR A 255 -0.83 21.50 -13.75
C THR A 255 -1.01 20.48 -14.87
N LEU A 256 -0.35 20.68 -16.01
CA LEU A 256 -0.43 19.75 -17.15
C LEU A 256 0.22 18.40 -16.82
N TYR A 257 1.30 18.38 -16.03
CA TYR A 257 1.87 17.14 -15.54
C TYR A 257 0.94 16.41 -14.56
N GLY A 258 0.23 17.15 -13.71
CA GLY A 258 -0.85 16.60 -12.89
C GLY A 258 -2.01 16.07 -13.72
N ALA A 259 -2.41 16.80 -14.79
CA ALA A 259 -3.44 16.37 -15.74
C ALA A 259 -3.05 15.10 -16.51
N PHE A 260 -1.77 14.97 -16.91
CA PHE A 260 -1.23 13.75 -17.51
C PHE A 260 -1.43 12.53 -16.58
N TRP A 261 -1.05 12.65 -15.31
CA TRP A 261 -1.24 11.56 -14.35
C TRP A 261 -2.72 11.29 -14.03
N LEU A 262 -3.57 12.31 -14.07
CA LEU A 262 -5.02 12.16 -13.97
C LEU A 262 -5.58 11.39 -15.17
N PHE A 263 -5.13 11.70 -16.38
CA PHE A 263 -5.47 10.96 -17.59
C PHE A 263 -5.03 9.49 -17.49
N MET A 264 -3.78 9.25 -17.08
CA MET A 264 -3.24 7.90 -16.83
C MET A 264 -4.04 7.13 -15.77
N SER A 265 -4.65 7.81 -14.80
CA SER A 265 -5.48 7.17 -13.79
C SER A 265 -6.87 6.80 -14.28
N SER A 266 -7.32 7.36 -15.39
CA SER A 266 -8.71 7.36 -15.84
C SER A 266 -9.02 6.27 -16.87
N ARG A 267 -10.32 6.06 -17.11
CA ARG A 267 -10.85 5.20 -18.17
C ARG A 267 -10.79 5.81 -19.58
N LEU A 268 -10.31 7.04 -19.71
CA LEU A 268 -10.03 7.62 -21.02
C LEU A 268 -8.89 6.86 -21.72
N LEU A 269 -7.98 6.29 -20.94
CA LEU A 269 -6.96 5.39 -21.46
C LEU A 269 -7.56 3.98 -21.64
N PRO A 270 -7.35 3.31 -22.79
CA PRO A 270 -7.91 1.98 -23.05
C PRO A 270 -7.14 0.89 -22.27
N TRP A 271 -7.23 0.89 -20.96
CA TRP A 271 -6.52 -0.01 -20.05
C TRP A 271 -6.74 -1.49 -20.35
N GLU A 272 -7.90 -1.85 -20.90
CA GLU A 272 -8.18 -3.22 -21.32
C GLU A 272 -7.24 -3.66 -22.45
N ARG A 273 -7.08 -2.85 -23.49
CA ARG A 273 -6.15 -3.14 -24.60
C ARG A 273 -4.71 -3.16 -24.13
N ILE A 274 -4.34 -2.23 -23.24
CA ILE A 274 -2.98 -2.14 -22.68
C ILE A 274 -2.69 -3.38 -21.83
N SER A 275 -3.58 -3.78 -20.95
CA SER A 275 -3.40 -4.95 -20.09
C SER A 275 -3.37 -6.27 -20.84
N ASN A 276 -4.07 -6.37 -21.97
CA ASN A 276 -4.01 -7.54 -22.84
C ASN A 276 -2.66 -7.68 -23.54
N ARG A 277 -2.04 -6.54 -23.92
CA ARG A 277 -0.69 -6.53 -24.52
C ARG A 277 0.42 -6.64 -23.49
N LEU A 278 0.21 -6.09 -22.28
CA LEU A 278 1.17 -6.05 -21.18
C LEU A 278 0.55 -6.64 -19.90
N PRO A 279 0.38 -7.98 -19.80
CA PRO A 279 -0.27 -8.62 -18.65
C PRO A 279 0.41 -8.35 -17.32
N ALA A 280 1.71 -8.00 -17.33
CA ALA A 280 2.46 -7.60 -16.14
C ALA A 280 1.85 -6.36 -15.47
N LEU A 281 1.32 -5.41 -16.23
CA LEU A 281 0.65 -4.23 -15.66
C LEU A 281 -0.62 -4.62 -14.88
N ALA A 282 -1.46 -5.51 -15.44
CA ALA A 282 -2.65 -6.00 -14.76
C ALA A 282 -2.31 -6.75 -13.46
N ARG A 283 -1.14 -7.35 -13.40
CA ARG A 283 -0.65 -8.11 -12.23
C ARG A 283 -0.03 -7.22 -11.16
N TYR A 284 0.78 -6.24 -11.54
CA TYR A 284 1.57 -5.45 -10.59
C TYR A 284 0.98 -4.07 -10.33
N LEU A 285 0.55 -3.32 -11.35
CA LEU A 285 -0.11 -2.03 -11.16
C LEU A 285 -1.54 -2.21 -10.63
N GLN A 286 -2.31 -3.14 -11.19
CA GLN A 286 -3.67 -3.55 -10.78
C GLN A 286 -4.73 -2.44 -10.81
N PHE A 287 -4.42 -1.27 -10.27
CA PHE A 287 -5.31 -0.13 -10.07
C PHE A 287 -4.70 1.12 -10.71
N PRO A 288 -5.07 1.48 -11.96
CA PRO A 288 -4.62 2.75 -12.56
C PRO A 288 -4.98 3.96 -11.72
N SER A 289 -6.07 3.91 -10.95
CA SER A 289 -6.44 4.97 -10.00
C SER A 289 -5.35 5.28 -8.95
N ARG A 290 -4.32 4.42 -8.77
CA ARG A 290 -3.15 4.74 -7.94
C ARG A 290 -2.37 5.96 -8.42
N PHE A 291 -2.41 6.26 -9.69
CA PHE A 291 -1.76 7.46 -10.24
C PHE A 291 -2.37 8.76 -9.72
N THR A 292 -3.58 8.75 -9.13
CA THR A 292 -4.13 9.91 -8.44
C THR A 292 -3.29 10.34 -7.23
N CYS A 293 -2.46 9.45 -6.66
CA CYS A 293 -1.47 9.83 -5.65
C CYS A 293 -0.50 10.90 -6.15
N ILE A 294 -0.21 10.91 -7.47
CA ILE A 294 0.65 11.89 -8.12
C ILE A 294 -0.18 13.06 -8.67
N ALA A 295 -1.30 12.76 -9.31
CA ALA A 295 -2.13 13.75 -9.98
C ALA A 295 -2.68 14.82 -9.02
N TYR A 296 -3.29 14.39 -7.92
CA TYR A 296 -4.00 15.31 -7.03
C TYR A 296 -3.09 16.35 -6.34
N PRO A 297 -1.96 15.98 -5.74
CA PRO A 297 -1.09 16.99 -5.13
C PRO A 297 -0.52 17.97 -6.15
N LEU A 298 -0.20 17.54 -7.39
CA LEU A 298 0.25 18.44 -8.45
C LEU A 298 -0.84 19.43 -8.85
N LEU A 299 -2.07 18.96 -9.05
CA LEU A 299 -3.22 19.82 -9.38
C LEU A 299 -3.53 20.82 -8.25
N LEU A 300 -3.44 20.39 -6.99
CA LEU A 300 -3.61 21.28 -5.85
C LEU A 300 -2.50 22.33 -5.75
N ILE A 301 -1.26 21.99 -6.11
CA ILE A 301 -0.16 22.98 -6.20
C ILE A 301 -0.47 23.99 -7.29
N GLY A 302 -0.91 23.54 -8.46
CA GLY A 302 -1.34 24.42 -9.54
C GLY A 302 -2.45 25.40 -9.10
N ILE A 303 -3.45 24.88 -8.39
CA ILE A 303 -4.53 25.70 -7.79
C ILE A 303 -3.95 26.71 -6.80
N GLY A 304 -3.01 26.30 -5.94
CA GLY A 304 -2.35 27.20 -4.99
C GLY A 304 -1.63 28.35 -5.68
N MET A 305 -0.90 28.05 -6.76
CA MET A 305 -0.21 29.07 -7.58
C MET A 305 -1.21 30.02 -8.26
N SER A 306 -2.29 29.48 -8.84
CA SER A 306 -3.34 30.29 -9.47
C SER A 306 -4.07 31.16 -8.46
N ALA A 307 -4.35 30.64 -7.27
CA ALA A 307 -4.94 31.39 -6.17
C ALA A 307 -4.05 32.59 -5.78
N GLU A 308 -2.72 32.43 -5.73
CA GLU A 308 -1.80 33.54 -5.42
C GLU A 308 -1.83 34.66 -6.46
N ILE A 309 -1.96 34.31 -7.74
CA ILE A 309 -2.09 35.29 -8.83
C ILE A 309 -3.38 36.09 -8.65
N LEU A 310 -4.51 35.41 -8.40
CA LEU A 310 -5.80 36.06 -8.21
C LEU A 310 -5.80 36.96 -6.97
N LEU A 311 -5.25 36.50 -5.86
CA LEU A 311 -5.18 37.23 -4.59
C LEU A 311 -4.26 38.46 -4.65
N LYS A 312 -3.27 38.50 -5.56
CA LYS A 312 -2.43 39.67 -5.83
C LYS A 312 -3.14 40.68 -6.72
N LYS A 313 -4.04 40.23 -7.60
CA LYS A 313 -4.68 41.09 -8.61
C LYS A 313 -5.75 42.00 -8.02
N SER A 314 -6.54 41.54 -7.04
CA SER A 314 -7.53 42.37 -6.35
C SER A 314 -7.97 41.74 -5.02
N LYS A 315 -8.21 42.61 -4.01
CA LYS A 315 -8.81 42.20 -2.73
C LYS A 315 -10.23 41.61 -2.90
N HIS A 316 -10.96 42.00 -3.93
CA HIS A 316 -12.30 41.47 -4.22
C HIS A 316 -12.27 39.97 -4.58
N PHE A 317 -11.15 39.44 -5.11
CA PHE A 317 -11.01 38.00 -5.37
C PHE A 317 -10.72 37.18 -4.11
N SER A 318 -10.40 37.82 -2.98
CA SER A 318 -10.07 37.08 -1.75
C SER A 318 -11.23 36.22 -1.26
N TRP A 319 -12.43 36.79 -1.19
CA TRP A 319 -13.61 36.03 -0.75
C TRP A 319 -13.96 34.91 -1.72
N LEU A 320 -13.80 35.12 -3.04
CA LEU A 320 -14.02 34.08 -4.05
C LEU A 320 -13.03 32.92 -3.92
N VAL A 321 -11.74 33.22 -3.83
CA VAL A 321 -10.69 32.21 -3.69
C VAL A 321 -10.88 31.41 -2.41
N TYR A 322 -10.98 32.09 -1.26
CA TYR A 322 -11.16 31.39 0.03
C TYR A 322 -12.52 30.70 0.12
N GLY A 323 -13.57 31.27 -0.45
CA GLY A 323 -14.90 30.67 -0.55
C GLY A 323 -14.87 29.37 -1.34
N LEU A 324 -14.23 29.35 -2.54
CA LEU A 324 -14.14 28.17 -3.39
C LEU A 324 -13.30 27.05 -2.76
N ILE A 325 -12.08 27.35 -2.26
CA ILE A 325 -11.23 26.33 -1.67
C ILE A 325 -11.78 25.85 -0.31
N GLY A 326 -12.41 26.73 0.47
CA GLY A 326 -13.09 26.39 1.71
C GLY A 326 -14.34 25.52 1.47
N ALA A 327 -15.16 25.87 0.49
CA ALA A 327 -16.30 25.05 0.08
C ALA A 327 -15.84 23.67 -0.44
N ALA A 328 -14.78 23.62 -1.25
CA ALA A 328 -14.20 22.35 -1.69
C ALA A 328 -13.75 21.49 -0.51
N LEU A 329 -13.08 22.08 0.48
CA LEU A 329 -12.68 21.37 1.71
C LEU A 329 -13.90 20.85 2.48
N ALA A 330 -14.91 21.67 2.70
CA ALA A 330 -16.12 21.28 3.43
C ALA A 330 -16.86 20.12 2.71
N LEU A 331 -17.03 20.24 1.39
CA LEU A 331 -17.70 19.23 0.57
C LEU A 331 -16.92 17.91 0.50
N THR A 332 -15.59 17.96 0.32
CA THR A 332 -14.77 16.75 0.28
C THR A 332 -14.68 16.09 1.65
N THR A 333 -14.61 16.87 2.74
CA THR A 333 -14.65 16.34 4.11
C THR A 333 -15.98 15.66 4.39
N SER A 334 -17.11 16.29 4.08
CA SER A 334 -18.44 15.71 4.22
C SER A 334 -18.58 14.41 3.41
N SER A 335 -18.10 14.41 2.17
CA SER A 335 -18.10 13.24 1.30
C SER A 335 -17.22 12.12 1.84
N MET A 336 -16.04 12.43 2.37
CA MET A 336 -15.15 11.47 3.01
C MET A 336 -15.81 10.82 4.24
N VAL A 337 -16.39 11.62 5.14
CA VAL A 337 -17.08 11.11 6.34
C VAL A 337 -18.23 10.18 5.95
N ARG A 338 -19.04 10.57 4.97
CA ARG A 338 -20.13 9.71 4.45
C ARG A 338 -19.61 8.41 3.85
N TYR A 339 -18.53 8.48 3.08
CA TYR A 339 -17.90 7.30 2.52
C TYR A 339 -17.39 6.36 3.61
N MET A 340 -16.68 6.88 4.61
CA MET A 340 -16.13 6.08 5.70
C MET A 340 -17.24 5.42 6.54
N ASN A 341 -18.31 6.17 6.82
CA ASN A 341 -19.47 5.61 7.50
C ASN A 341 -20.15 4.52 6.66
N ALA A 342 -20.31 4.74 5.35
CA ALA A 342 -20.89 3.75 4.45
C ALA A 342 -19.99 2.52 4.29
N ASP A 343 -18.68 2.69 4.20
CA ASP A 343 -17.72 1.58 4.09
C ASP A 343 -17.64 0.77 5.38
N ALA A 344 -17.61 1.44 6.53
CA ALA A 344 -17.69 0.80 7.83
C ALA A 344 -19.00 0.03 8.01
N TRP A 345 -20.13 0.62 7.64
CA TRP A 345 -21.44 -0.01 7.72
C TRP A 345 -21.58 -1.18 6.74
N ASN A 346 -21.11 -1.02 5.50
CA ASN A 346 -21.11 -2.10 4.51
C ASN A 346 -20.12 -3.23 4.90
N GLY A 347 -18.95 -2.88 5.39
CA GLY A 347 -18.00 -3.84 5.93
C GLY A 347 -18.59 -4.61 7.10
N TYR A 348 -19.23 -3.91 8.01
CA TYR A 348 -19.95 -4.47 9.14
C TYR A 348 -21.09 -5.39 8.70
N LEU A 349 -21.93 -4.98 7.77
CA LEU A 349 -23.08 -5.76 7.30
C LEU A 349 -22.70 -6.89 6.36
N ASN A 350 -21.76 -6.69 5.46
CA ASN A 350 -21.40 -7.68 4.43
C ASN A 350 -20.40 -8.72 4.95
N ASN A 351 -19.50 -8.34 5.85
CA ASN A 351 -18.48 -9.25 6.40
C ASN A 351 -18.96 -10.03 7.62
N VAL A 352 -20.04 -9.61 8.23
CA VAL A 352 -20.62 -10.23 9.42
C VAL A 352 -21.25 -11.61 9.13
N GLY A 353 -21.50 -11.97 7.86
CA GLY A 353 -21.96 -13.30 7.46
C GLY A 353 -20.84 -14.31 7.20
N HIS A 354 -19.61 -13.86 7.15
CA HIS A 354 -18.41 -14.66 6.99
C HIS A 354 -17.62 -14.60 8.30
N ASN A 355 -16.98 -15.66 8.71
CA ASN A 355 -16.22 -15.72 9.95
C ASN A 355 -15.48 -14.41 10.22
N ALA A 356 -15.50 -13.90 11.45
CA ALA A 356 -14.75 -12.70 11.86
C ALA A 356 -13.26 -12.73 11.42
N SER A 357 -12.75 -13.92 11.16
CA SER A 357 -11.43 -14.19 10.60
C SER A 357 -11.27 -13.78 9.12
N THR A 358 -12.34 -13.52 8.39
CA THR A 358 -12.32 -13.12 6.96
C THR A 358 -12.52 -11.63 6.76
N ASN A 359 -12.77 -10.86 7.80
CA ASN A 359 -12.95 -9.40 7.72
C ASN A 359 -11.73 -8.66 7.17
N PHE A 360 -10.59 -9.32 7.10
CA PHE A 360 -9.35 -8.78 6.54
C PHE A 360 -8.96 -9.39 5.18
N GLY A 361 -9.83 -10.19 4.58
CA GLY A 361 -9.59 -10.83 3.28
C GLY A 361 -10.82 -10.84 2.41
N HIS A 362 -10.67 -10.49 1.15
CA HIS A 362 -11.70 -10.75 0.14
C HIS A 362 -12.04 -12.23 0.13
N GLU A 363 -13.32 -12.54 0.06
CA GLU A 363 -13.80 -13.89 -0.14
C GLU A 363 -13.13 -14.58 -1.32
N VAL A 364 -12.47 -15.66 -1.00
CA VAL A 364 -12.00 -16.63 -2.00
C VAL A 364 -13.08 -17.68 -2.27
N THR A 365 -14.15 -17.67 -1.51
CA THR A 365 -15.23 -18.66 -1.59
C THR A 365 -16.43 -18.10 -2.33
N ASN A 366 -16.73 -18.71 -3.47
CA ASN A 366 -17.95 -18.64 -4.28
C ASN A 366 -18.95 -17.52 -3.91
N PRO A 367 -18.95 -16.38 -4.62
CA PRO A 367 -19.93 -15.31 -4.38
C PRO A 367 -21.38 -15.72 -4.70
N GLY A 368 -21.60 -16.92 -5.27
CA GLY A 368 -22.92 -17.38 -5.69
C GLY A 368 -23.75 -18.13 -4.65
N LYS A 369 -23.18 -18.57 -3.53
CA LYS A 369 -23.91 -19.41 -2.57
C LYS A 369 -24.58 -18.69 -1.41
N HIS A 370 -24.23 -17.44 -1.14
CA HIS A 370 -24.91 -16.66 -0.08
C HIS A 370 -25.58 -15.43 -0.69
N LYS A 371 -26.76 -15.64 -1.29
CA LYS A 371 -27.69 -14.54 -1.55
C LYS A 371 -28.02 -13.88 -0.23
N ASN A 372 -27.43 -12.71 0.03
CA ASN A 372 -27.79 -11.90 1.17
C ASN A 372 -29.29 -11.59 1.10
N LYS A 373 -30.09 -12.16 2.00
CA LYS A 373 -31.49 -11.79 2.12
C LYS A 373 -31.56 -10.32 2.52
N LYS A 374 -31.93 -9.47 1.56
CA LYS A 374 -32.23 -8.07 1.85
C LYS A 374 -33.60 -7.98 2.52
N THR A 375 -33.72 -7.12 3.52
CA THR A 375 -35.03 -6.73 4.05
C THR A 375 -35.81 -5.94 3.01
N LYS A 376 -37.13 -5.76 3.20
CA LYS A 376 -37.98 -4.90 2.34
C LYS A 376 -37.43 -3.46 2.18
N SER A 377 -36.66 -2.97 3.15
CA SER A 377 -35.97 -1.68 3.11
C SER A 377 -34.61 -1.70 2.39
N GLY A 378 -34.19 -2.82 1.77
CA GLY A 378 -32.89 -2.98 1.11
C GLY A 378 -31.71 -3.16 2.07
N LEU A 379 -31.94 -3.14 3.37
CA LEU A 379 -30.95 -3.40 4.41
C LEU A 379 -30.70 -4.92 4.55
N ILE A 380 -29.45 -5.27 4.85
CA ILE A 380 -29.11 -6.67 5.06
C ILE A 380 -29.60 -7.12 6.44
N ALA A 381 -30.36 -8.20 6.49
CA ALA A 381 -30.96 -8.70 7.74
C ALA A 381 -29.89 -9.10 8.77
N MET A 382 -30.06 -8.64 10.00
CA MET A 382 -29.20 -8.98 11.15
C MET A 382 -29.56 -10.35 11.70
N THR A 383 -28.94 -11.40 11.16
CA THR A 383 -29.09 -12.76 11.67
C THR A 383 -28.30 -12.98 12.97
N PRO A 384 -28.66 -13.96 13.82
CA PRO A 384 -27.87 -14.31 15.01
C PRO A 384 -26.40 -14.61 14.68
N ALA A 385 -26.13 -15.31 13.58
CA ALA A 385 -24.77 -15.59 13.11
C ALA A 385 -23.98 -14.31 12.78
N ARG A 386 -24.64 -13.28 12.24
CA ARG A 386 -24.03 -11.99 11.98
C ARG A 386 -23.70 -11.24 13.27
N LYS A 387 -24.63 -11.22 14.24
CA LYS A 387 -24.39 -10.60 15.56
C LYS A 387 -23.19 -11.25 16.25
N GLU A 388 -23.07 -12.58 16.20
CA GLU A 388 -21.96 -13.31 16.80
C GLU A 388 -20.63 -13.01 16.08
N ALA A 389 -20.61 -12.99 14.76
CA ALA A 389 -19.41 -12.63 14.00
C ALA A 389 -18.94 -11.19 14.30
N MET A 390 -19.88 -10.26 14.49
CA MET A 390 -19.59 -8.89 14.93
C MET A 390 -18.97 -8.86 16.31
N ARG A 391 -19.55 -9.58 17.25
CA ARG A 391 -19.03 -9.68 18.62
C ARG A 391 -17.59 -10.21 18.61
N GLN A 392 -17.30 -11.23 17.79
CA GLN A 392 -15.95 -11.77 17.62
C GLN A 392 -14.98 -10.78 16.96
N ALA A 393 -15.42 -10.06 15.93
CA ALA A 393 -14.60 -9.04 15.28
C ALA A 393 -14.28 -7.89 16.23
N ASN A 394 -15.29 -7.43 16.99
CA ASN A 394 -15.10 -6.39 18.00
C ASN A 394 -14.13 -6.86 19.11
N ALA A 395 -14.33 -8.06 19.62
CA ALA A 395 -13.42 -8.65 20.60
C ALA A 395 -11.99 -8.78 20.07
N ALA A 396 -11.82 -9.14 18.79
CA ALA A 396 -10.50 -9.23 18.16
C ALA A 396 -9.80 -7.87 18.05
N THR A 397 -10.53 -6.83 17.68
CA THR A 397 -9.95 -5.49 17.48
C THR A 397 -9.65 -4.76 18.77
N HIS A 398 -10.33 -5.10 19.86
CA HIS A 398 -10.18 -4.48 21.19
C HIS A 398 -9.36 -5.31 22.17
N THR A 399 -8.98 -6.55 21.84
CA THR A 399 -8.17 -7.38 22.75
C THR A 399 -6.75 -6.85 22.91
N ASN A 400 -6.26 -6.85 24.15
CA ASN A 400 -4.86 -6.60 24.46
C ASN A 400 -3.98 -7.84 24.25
N ASP A 401 -4.57 -9.01 24.08
CA ASP A 401 -3.86 -10.24 23.75
C ASP A 401 -3.62 -10.33 22.24
N LEU A 402 -2.44 -9.89 21.82
CA LEU A 402 -2.03 -9.92 20.42
C LEU A 402 -1.91 -11.35 19.86
N ARG A 403 -1.68 -12.37 20.69
CA ARG A 403 -1.69 -13.76 20.23
C ARG A 403 -3.10 -14.19 19.87
N LYS A 404 -4.08 -13.84 20.71
CA LYS A 404 -5.50 -14.06 20.42
C LYS A 404 -5.92 -13.29 19.16
N PHE A 405 -5.53 -12.02 19.03
CA PHE A 405 -5.76 -11.23 17.81
C PHE A 405 -5.24 -11.95 16.57
N LEU A 406 -3.97 -12.39 16.55
CA LEU A 406 -3.38 -13.10 15.42
C LEU A 406 -4.05 -14.44 15.09
N THR A 407 -4.63 -15.11 16.08
CA THR A 407 -5.40 -16.36 15.83
C THR A 407 -6.78 -16.10 15.25
N LEU A 408 -7.39 -14.96 15.57
CA LEU A 408 -8.71 -14.56 15.07
C LEU A 408 -8.63 -13.95 13.67
N THR A 409 -7.52 -13.27 13.33
CA THR A 409 -7.32 -12.62 12.04
C THR A 409 -6.64 -13.56 11.04
N LYS A 410 -7.42 -14.38 10.35
CA LYS A 410 -6.93 -15.27 9.29
C LYS A 410 -7.16 -14.62 7.93
N LYS A 411 -6.10 -14.47 7.13
CA LYS A 411 -6.19 -13.86 5.80
C LYS A 411 -5.86 -14.88 4.71
N PRO A 412 -6.82 -15.27 3.85
CA PRO A 412 -6.60 -16.24 2.78
C PRO A 412 -5.91 -15.64 1.54
N ILE A 413 -5.06 -14.63 1.71
CA ILE A 413 -4.30 -14.05 0.59
C ILE A 413 -3.25 -15.04 0.13
N ALA A 414 -3.25 -15.29 -1.17
CA ALA A 414 -2.35 -16.23 -1.83
C ALA A 414 -1.05 -15.61 -2.35
N ASP A 415 -0.89 -14.29 -2.24
CA ASP A 415 0.30 -13.61 -2.72
C ASP A 415 1.56 -14.21 -2.10
N TYR A 416 2.53 -14.51 -2.96
CA TYR A 416 3.84 -15.05 -2.57
C TYR A 416 3.82 -16.41 -1.88
N LEU A 417 2.73 -17.17 -1.94
CA LEU A 417 2.76 -18.58 -1.58
C LEU A 417 3.68 -19.35 -2.56
N PRO A 418 4.47 -20.33 -2.10
CA PRO A 418 5.20 -21.18 -3.01
C PRO A 418 4.23 -22.03 -3.82
N VAL A 419 4.49 -22.19 -5.10
CA VAL A 419 3.66 -22.99 -6.03
C VAL A 419 4.47 -24.14 -6.59
N TYR A 420 4.10 -25.37 -6.23
CA TYR A 420 4.77 -26.59 -6.65
C TYR A 420 4.04 -27.33 -7.78
N LYS A 421 2.78 -26.98 -8.04
CA LYS A 421 1.98 -27.55 -9.13
C LYS A 421 1.33 -26.41 -9.91
N PHE A 422 1.80 -26.21 -11.12
CA PHE A 422 1.21 -25.28 -12.07
C PHE A 422 0.18 -26.00 -12.94
N ASP A 423 -0.92 -25.32 -13.25
CA ASP A 423 -1.81 -25.76 -14.31
C ASP A 423 -1.40 -25.08 -15.61
N PRO A 424 -1.27 -25.84 -16.71
CA PRO A 424 -0.84 -25.30 -17.99
C PRO A 424 -1.87 -24.36 -18.63
N LYS A 425 -3.14 -24.43 -18.22
CA LYS A 425 -4.21 -23.56 -18.73
C LYS A 425 -4.67 -22.56 -17.68
N PRO A 426 -4.40 -21.26 -17.84
CA PRO A 426 -4.98 -20.24 -16.98
C PRO A 426 -6.51 -20.20 -17.19
N VAL A 427 -7.29 -20.36 -16.15
CA VAL A 427 -8.71 -20.03 -16.14
C VAL A 427 -8.87 -18.62 -15.59
N ILE A 428 -9.59 -17.85 -16.29
CA ILE A 428 -9.80 -16.45 -16.07
C ILE A 428 -11.14 -16.27 -15.36
N THR A 429 -11.15 -15.81 -14.12
CA THR A 429 -12.39 -15.46 -13.42
C THR A 429 -12.33 -14.01 -13.00
N GLY A 430 -13.31 -13.21 -13.41
CA GLY A 430 -13.33 -11.78 -13.13
C GLY A 430 -14.36 -11.35 -12.11
N TRP A 431 -14.06 -10.29 -11.43
CA TRP A 431 -15.03 -9.38 -10.86
C TRP A 431 -15.30 -8.28 -11.90
N ALA A 432 -16.46 -8.31 -12.52
CA ALA A 432 -16.95 -7.22 -13.33
C ALA A 432 -18.36 -6.88 -12.88
N ASP A 433 -18.48 -5.90 -11.97
CA ASP A 433 -19.75 -5.23 -11.80
C ASP A 433 -20.07 -4.47 -13.09
N GLY A 434 -21.05 -4.97 -13.84
CA GLY A 434 -21.69 -4.24 -14.92
C GLY A 434 -21.22 -4.52 -16.34
N TYR A 435 -20.27 -5.42 -16.60
CA TYR A 435 -19.90 -5.78 -17.96
C TYR A 435 -20.42 -7.16 -18.38
N LYS A 436 -20.99 -7.24 -19.61
CA LYS A 436 -21.58 -8.46 -20.18
C LYS A 436 -20.57 -9.57 -20.50
N ASN A 437 -19.27 -9.31 -20.41
CA ASN A 437 -18.22 -10.30 -20.63
C ASN A 437 -17.74 -10.86 -19.30
N LYS A 438 -18.14 -12.08 -19.03
CA LYS A 438 -17.88 -12.85 -17.80
C LYS A 438 -16.46 -13.37 -17.66
N GLU A 439 -15.51 -12.93 -18.45
CA GLU A 439 -14.17 -13.50 -18.50
C GLU A 439 -13.17 -12.53 -17.91
N TYR A 440 -12.73 -12.74 -16.68
CA TYR A 440 -11.43 -12.19 -16.22
C TYR A 440 -11.05 -12.66 -14.82
N TRP A 441 -10.03 -13.39 -14.82
CA TRP A 441 -8.73 -13.29 -14.12
C TRP A 441 -8.66 -13.90 -12.74
N GLN A 442 -8.27 -15.13 -12.60
CA GLN A 442 -7.46 -15.60 -11.49
C GLN A 442 -7.39 -17.09 -11.32
N GLU A 443 -6.65 -17.79 -12.10
CA GLU A 443 -6.69 -19.18 -11.78
C GLU A 443 -5.56 -19.70 -10.92
N GLN A 444 -4.34 -19.31 -11.20
CA GLN A 444 -3.23 -19.84 -10.41
C GLN A 444 -3.28 -19.32 -8.97
N THR A 445 -3.56 -18.02 -8.82
CA THR A 445 -3.68 -17.39 -7.49
C THR A 445 -4.91 -17.88 -6.74
N ASN A 446 -6.05 -18.06 -7.41
CA ASN A 446 -7.27 -18.59 -6.77
C ASN A 446 -7.12 -20.04 -6.38
N LYS A 447 -6.47 -20.88 -7.20
CA LYS A 447 -6.18 -22.25 -6.83
C LYS A 447 -5.20 -22.34 -5.67
N ALA A 448 -4.18 -21.48 -5.64
CA ALA A 448 -3.26 -21.38 -4.51
C ALA A 448 -4.00 -20.90 -3.25
N ALA A 449 -4.85 -19.86 -3.36
CA ALA A 449 -5.64 -19.35 -2.25
C ALA A 449 -6.65 -20.38 -1.72
N ARG A 450 -7.37 -21.07 -2.60
CA ARG A 450 -8.28 -22.16 -2.20
C ARG A 450 -7.52 -23.32 -1.57
N SER A 451 -6.34 -23.67 -2.10
CA SER A 451 -5.48 -24.70 -1.52
C SER A 451 -4.98 -24.28 -0.13
N TYR A 452 -4.63 -23.00 0.03
CA TYR A 452 -4.21 -22.43 1.32
C TYR A 452 -5.34 -22.43 2.33
N ASP A 453 -6.52 -21.95 1.94
CA ASP A 453 -7.70 -21.98 2.80
C ASP A 453 -8.04 -23.42 3.23
N LYS A 454 -8.20 -24.33 2.27
CA LYS A 454 -8.56 -25.73 2.53
C LYS A 454 -7.52 -26.48 3.35
N THR A 455 -6.22 -26.26 3.08
CA THR A 455 -5.15 -27.10 3.63
C THR A 455 -4.54 -26.50 4.89
N VAL A 456 -4.45 -25.16 4.98
CA VAL A 456 -3.73 -24.48 6.06
C VAL A 456 -4.68 -23.76 7.01
N LEU A 457 -5.67 -23.03 6.51
CA LEU A 457 -6.57 -22.23 7.35
C LEU A 457 -7.78 -23.01 7.84
N ASN A 458 -8.20 -24.08 7.13
CA ASN A 458 -9.41 -24.80 7.46
C ASN A 458 -9.32 -25.44 8.87
N HIS A 459 -10.29 -25.10 9.70
CA HIS A 459 -10.34 -25.54 11.07
C HIS A 459 -10.42 -27.08 11.23
N LYS A 460 -11.09 -27.78 10.30
CA LYS A 460 -11.21 -29.25 10.33
C LYS A 460 -9.84 -29.93 10.17
N VAL A 461 -8.96 -29.38 9.32
CA VAL A 461 -7.60 -29.91 9.13
C VAL A 461 -6.71 -29.58 10.32
N ARG A 462 -6.93 -28.47 10.97
CA ARG A 462 -6.12 -27.98 12.11
C ARG A 462 -6.51 -28.57 13.46
N LYS A 463 -7.79 -28.92 13.65
CA LYS A 463 -8.32 -29.39 14.95
C LYS A 463 -7.45 -30.42 15.67
N PRO A 464 -6.90 -31.44 15.02
CA PRO A 464 -6.10 -32.46 15.69
C PRO A 464 -4.61 -32.09 15.80
N ILE A 465 -4.20 -30.86 15.43
CA ILE A 465 -2.79 -30.43 15.43
C ILE A 465 -2.61 -29.24 16.35
N LYS A 466 -1.77 -29.38 17.38
CA LYS A 466 -1.36 -28.30 18.27
C LYS A 466 -0.18 -27.56 17.66
N PHE A 467 -0.25 -26.23 17.63
CA PHE A 467 0.79 -25.34 17.15
C PHE A 467 1.45 -24.61 18.31
N GLU A 468 2.76 -24.53 18.26
CA GLU A 468 3.58 -23.78 19.19
C GLU A 468 4.66 -23.02 18.40
N ILE A 469 4.82 -21.71 18.67
CA ILE A 469 5.87 -20.90 18.08
C ILE A 469 7.02 -20.83 19.06
N LEU A 470 8.16 -21.33 18.65
CA LEU A 470 9.38 -21.36 19.45
C LEU A 470 10.25 -20.13 19.16
N LYS A 471 11.26 -19.91 19.99
CA LYS A 471 12.28 -18.88 19.82
C LYS A 471 12.89 -18.97 18.40
N GLY A 472 13.11 -17.82 17.76
CA GLY A 472 13.61 -17.75 16.39
C GLY A 472 12.55 -18.00 15.29
N GLY A 473 11.26 -18.08 15.64
CA GLY A 473 10.16 -18.24 14.68
C GLY A 473 10.00 -19.67 14.15
N LYS A 474 10.58 -20.68 14.81
CA LYS A 474 10.33 -22.09 14.51
C LYS A 474 8.89 -22.46 14.85
N VAL A 475 8.26 -23.24 13.99
CA VAL A 475 6.91 -23.75 14.21
C VAL A 475 6.96 -25.19 14.65
N LYS A 476 6.50 -25.51 15.86
CA LYS A 476 6.33 -26.86 16.36
C LYS A 476 4.88 -27.28 16.17
N LEU A 477 4.69 -28.46 15.59
CA LEU A 477 3.40 -29.08 15.37
C LEU A 477 3.36 -30.40 16.14
N THR A 478 2.30 -30.64 16.89
CA THR A 478 2.10 -31.88 17.64
C THR A 478 0.74 -32.47 17.29
N TRP A 479 0.70 -33.77 16.97
CA TRP A 479 -0.55 -34.48 16.67
C TRP A 479 -0.46 -35.93 17.09
N THR A 480 -1.62 -36.56 17.26
CA THR A 480 -1.77 -37.99 17.49
C THR A 480 -2.21 -38.65 16.19
N SER A 481 -1.66 -39.81 15.87
CA SER A 481 -1.97 -40.58 14.66
C SER A 481 -2.12 -42.07 14.97
N LYS A 482 -2.85 -42.78 14.09
CA LYS A 482 -2.96 -44.22 14.04
C LYS A 482 -2.00 -44.84 13.01
N GLY A 483 -0.84 -44.22 12.78
CA GLY A 483 0.16 -44.69 11.79
C GLY A 483 -0.09 -44.25 10.35
N LYS A 484 -1.11 -43.42 10.07
CA LYS A 484 -1.42 -42.95 8.72
C LYS A 484 -0.62 -41.69 8.33
N LYS A 485 -0.27 -41.57 7.04
CA LYS A 485 0.33 -40.32 6.51
C LYS A 485 -0.56 -39.11 6.78
N LYS A 486 0.01 -38.05 7.31
CA LYS A 486 -0.70 -36.80 7.68
C LYS A 486 -0.19 -35.64 6.84
N ARG A 487 -1.11 -34.84 6.29
CA ARG A 487 -0.77 -33.54 5.69
C ARG A 487 -0.72 -32.49 6.79
N LEU A 488 0.43 -31.82 6.92
CA LEU A 488 0.59 -30.76 7.90
C LEU A 488 0.05 -29.43 7.34
N PRO A 489 -0.70 -28.64 8.13
CA PRO A 489 -1.32 -27.39 7.70
C PRO A 489 -0.32 -26.22 7.79
N VAL A 490 0.79 -26.35 7.11
CA VAL A 490 1.84 -25.33 6.98
C VAL A 490 2.34 -25.28 5.54
N VAL A 491 2.97 -24.17 5.20
CA VAL A 491 3.58 -23.93 3.89
C VAL A 491 5.09 -24.16 3.99
N THR A 492 5.70 -24.80 2.99
CA THR A 492 7.15 -24.97 2.93
C THR A 492 7.71 -24.36 1.65
N TYR A 493 8.82 -23.65 1.78
CA TYR A 493 9.63 -23.09 0.69
C TYR A 493 10.85 -23.98 0.44
N ALA A 494 11.63 -23.68 -0.58
CA ALA A 494 12.90 -24.41 -0.83
C ALA A 494 13.84 -24.36 0.38
N GLN A 495 13.81 -23.25 1.14
CA GLN A 495 14.62 -22.99 2.33
C GLN A 495 14.05 -23.57 3.63
N SER A 496 12.89 -24.21 3.56
CA SER A 496 12.27 -24.78 4.76
C SER A 496 12.95 -26.09 5.15
N LYS A 497 13.42 -26.16 6.39
CA LYS A 497 13.88 -27.40 7.04
C LYS A 497 12.72 -27.98 7.84
N LEU A 498 12.32 -29.18 7.47
CA LEU A 498 11.25 -29.93 8.14
C LEU A 498 11.84 -31.14 8.86
N THR A 499 11.68 -31.16 10.18
CA THR A 499 12.09 -32.31 11.03
C THR A 499 10.83 -32.96 11.58
N VAL A 500 10.69 -34.27 11.40
CA VAL A 500 9.54 -35.03 11.91
C VAL A 500 10.05 -36.16 12.77
N ASN A 501 9.60 -36.25 14.02
CA ASN A 501 10.00 -37.26 15.00
C ASN A 501 11.53 -37.44 15.08
N GLY A 502 12.26 -36.33 15.14
CA GLY A 502 13.71 -36.29 15.21
C GLY A 502 14.45 -36.42 13.86
N LYS A 503 13.80 -36.89 12.78
CA LYS A 503 14.41 -37.07 11.47
C LYS A 503 14.19 -35.87 10.55
N VAL A 504 15.24 -35.30 9.98
CA VAL A 504 15.19 -34.27 8.95
C VAL A 504 14.70 -34.87 7.65
N LEU A 505 13.64 -34.33 7.08
CA LEU A 505 13.07 -34.77 5.82
C LEU A 505 13.62 -33.93 4.65
N THR A 506 14.37 -34.55 3.77
CA THR A 506 14.87 -33.92 2.52
C THR A 506 13.87 -34.05 1.36
N LYS A 507 13.18 -35.19 1.30
CA LYS A 507 12.15 -35.46 0.28
C LYS A 507 10.82 -35.81 0.94
N TYR A 508 9.74 -35.16 0.50
CA TYR A 508 8.37 -35.39 0.96
C TYR A 508 7.37 -34.91 -0.08
N GLU A 509 6.18 -35.51 -0.07
CA GLU A 509 5.08 -35.09 -0.93
C GLU A 509 4.59 -33.69 -0.52
N ARG A 510 4.50 -32.77 -1.47
CA ARG A 510 3.98 -31.41 -1.27
C ARG A 510 2.65 -31.20 -1.96
N SER A 511 1.77 -30.44 -1.34
CA SER A 511 0.58 -29.92 -2.01
C SER A 511 0.98 -28.82 -3.01
N ARG A 512 -0.01 -28.29 -3.76
CA ARG A 512 0.19 -27.16 -4.66
C ARG A 512 0.95 -25.97 -4.03
N ILE A 513 0.71 -25.72 -2.75
CA ILE A 513 1.29 -24.60 -1.97
C ILE A 513 2.40 -25.06 -1.01
N GLY A 514 3.01 -26.19 -1.24
CA GLY A 514 4.08 -26.68 -0.39
C GLY A 514 3.63 -27.25 0.96
N ALA A 515 2.35 -27.55 1.19
CA ALA A 515 1.96 -28.21 2.43
C ALA A 515 2.43 -29.68 2.43
N PRO A 516 3.30 -30.07 3.40
CA PRO A 516 3.94 -31.38 3.39
C PRO A 516 3.00 -32.48 3.86
N LYS A 517 3.09 -33.66 3.22
CA LYS A 517 2.45 -34.89 3.68
C LYS A 517 3.55 -35.81 4.23
N VAL A 518 3.48 -36.11 5.50
CA VAL A 518 4.53 -36.83 6.26
C VAL A 518 4.01 -38.15 6.78
N ALA A 519 4.91 -39.11 6.92
CA ALA A 519 4.64 -40.37 7.63
C ALA A 519 4.43 -40.06 9.13
N SER A 520 3.48 -40.74 9.75
CA SER A 520 3.25 -40.70 11.19
C SER A 520 3.32 -42.09 11.74
N HIS A 521 3.85 -42.24 12.94
CA HIS A 521 3.75 -43.50 13.70
C HIS A 521 2.52 -43.44 14.62
N GLN A 522 2.18 -44.57 15.17
CA GLN A 522 1.09 -44.68 16.15
C GLN A 522 1.44 -43.87 17.40
N GLY A 523 0.47 -43.14 17.94
CA GLY A 523 0.66 -42.29 19.09
C GLY A 523 1.04 -40.84 18.72
N LYS A 524 1.79 -40.20 19.62
CA LYS A 524 2.15 -38.77 19.54
C LYS A 524 3.30 -38.57 18.55
N ASN A 525 3.07 -37.65 17.61
CA ASN A 525 4.05 -37.23 16.63
C ASN A 525 4.38 -35.74 16.79
N VAL A 526 5.62 -35.36 16.48
CA VAL A 526 6.11 -33.98 16.57
C VAL A 526 6.82 -33.61 15.28
N ALA A 527 6.52 -32.41 14.75
CA ALA A 527 7.27 -31.83 13.65
C ALA A 527 7.75 -30.41 13.99
N TYR A 528 8.94 -30.09 13.51
CA TYR A 528 9.51 -28.75 13.57
C TYR A 528 9.70 -28.22 12.16
N LEU A 529 9.18 -27.01 11.92
CA LEU A 529 9.39 -26.29 10.67
C LEU A 529 10.23 -25.05 10.94
N GLU A 530 11.34 -24.94 10.23
CA GLU A 530 12.34 -23.90 10.37
C GLU A 530 12.67 -23.32 8.99
N PHE A 531 12.88 -22.00 8.91
CA PHE A 531 13.36 -21.34 7.71
C PHE A 531 14.86 -21.07 7.83
N VAL A 532 15.64 -21.65 6.93
CA VAL A 532 17.10 -21.53 6.96
C VAL A 532 17.53 -20.31 6.15
N THR A 533 17.98 -19.29 6.85
CA THR A 533 18.52 -18.07 6.24
C THR A 533 20.03 -18.19 6.12
N PRO A 534 20.64 -18.08 4.92
CA PRO A 534 22.08 -18.17 4.75
C PRO A 534 22.81 -16.99 5.41
N LEU A 535 24.09 -17.19 5.75
CA LEU A 535 24.87 -16.18 6.47
C LEU A 535 24.99 -14.86 5.70
N TRP A 536 25.29 -14.94 4.40
CA TRP A 536 25.41 -13.73 3.57
C TRP A 536 24.13 -12.86 3.60
N LEU A 537 22.93 -13.49 3.61
CA LEU A 537 21.68 -12.74 3.69
C LEU A 537 21.49 -12.11 5.08
N LYS A 538 21.89 -12.80 6.16
CA LYS A 538 21.89 -12.23 7.51
C LYS A 538 22.80 -11.01 7.61
N LEU A 539 23.97 -11.06 6.96
CA LEU A 539 24.90 -9.92 6.91
C LEU A 539 24.30 -8.74 6.15
N LEU A 540 23.67 -8.96 4.98
CA LEU A 540 23.00 -7.88 4.23
C LEU A 540 21.84 -7.25 5.03
N LEU A 541 21.08 -8.07 5.74
CA LEU A 541 20.03 -7.59 6.63
C LEU A 541 20.60 -6.71 7.76
N ALA A 542 21.70 -7.14 8.37
CA ALA A 542 22.38 -6.39 9.43
C ALA A 542 22.94 -5.06 8.90
N ILE A 543 23.61 -5.09 7.75
CA ILE A 543 24.13 -3.86 7.09
C ILE A 543 23.00 -2.87 6.87
N SER A 544 21.89 -3.30 6.25
CA SER A 544 20.74 -2.41 6.02
C SER A 544 20.19 -1.82 7.32
N LEU A 545 19.95 -2.65 8.33
CA LEU A 545 19.39 -2.21 9.62
C LEU A 545 20.32 -1.25 10.36
N LEU A 546 21.65 -1.45 10.32
CA LEU A 546 22.63 -0.58 10.95
C LEU A 546 22.85 0.72 10.16
N SER A 547 22.62 0.71 8.86
CA SER A 547 22.76 1.90 8.02
C SER A 547 21.74 2.99 8.35
N TRP A 548 20.53 2.64 8.81
CA TRP A 548 19.51 3.61 9.20
C TRP A 548 19.93 4.50 10.39
N PRO A 549 20.28 3.95 11.57
CA PRO A 549 20.77 4.77 12.69
C PRO A 549 22.08 5.47 12.35
N GLY A 550 23.00 4.81 11.64
CA GLY A 550 24.24 5.43 11.18
C GLY A 550 23.99 6.68 10.35
N PHE A 551 23.06 6.62 9.41
CA PHE A 551 22.69 7.75 8.58
C PHE A 551 22.02 8.88 9.39
N ILE A 552 21.14 8.54 10.35
CA ILE A 552 20.50 9.52 11.24
C ILE A 552 21.54 10.22 12.12
N CYS A 553 22.47 9.47 12.71
CA CYS A 553 23.55 10.01 13.54
C CYS A 553 24.47 10.95 12.76
N LEU A 554 24.86 10.59 11.54
CA LEU A 554 25.64 11.45 10.66
C LEU A 554 24.90 12.76 10.34
N GLY A 555 23.61 12.68 10.00
CA GLY A 555 22.78 13.85 9.72
C GLY A 555 22.61 14.79 10.91
N LEU A 556 22.49 14.23 12.12
CA LEU A 556 22.45 15.01 13.38
C LEU A 556 23.81 15.63 13.70
N GLY A 557 24.90 14.90 13.52
CA GLY A 557 26.26 15.40 13.75
C GLY A 557 26.63 16.57 12.85
N ILE A 558 26.25 16.53 11.57
CA ILE A 558 26.46 17.63 10.63
C ILE A 558 25.65 18.86 11.04
N LYS A 559 24.40 18.70 11.47
CA LYS A 559 23.57 19.83 11.94
C LYS A 559 24.12 20.49 13.22
N LEU A 560 24.66 19.70 14.14
CA LEU A 560 25.25 20.22 15.37
C LEU A 560 26.54 21.02 15.10
N LYS A 561 27.39 20.51 14.19
CA LYS A 561 28.60 21.24 13.75
C LYS A 561 28.26 22.57 13.05
N GLY A 562 27.24 22.56 12.17
CA GLY A 562 26.78 23.78 11.50
C GLY A 562 26.24 24.84 12.47
N LYS A 563 25.45 24.44 13.50
CA LYS A 563 24.95 25.35 14.52
C LYS A 563 26.06 25.90 15.45
N ASN A 564 27.07 25.11 15.74
CA ASN A 564 28.22 25.57 16.52
C ASN A 564 29.06 26.58 15.73
N ALA A 565 29.32 26.34 14.45
CA ALA A 565 30.02 27.31 13.59
C ALA A 565 29.24 28.64 13.44
N GLU A 566 27.90 28.59 13.31
CA GLU A 566 27.07 29.82 13.31
C GLU A 566 27.09 30.57 14.67
N ARG A 567 27.18 29.84 15.80
CA ARG A 567 27.28 30.44 17.15
C ARG A 567 28.65 31.06 17.39
N GLU A 568 29.69 30.42 16.89
CA GLU A 568 31.05 30.95 16.97
C GLU A 568 31.25 32.21 16.11
N GLY A 569 30.71 32.20 14.86
CA GLY A 569 30.71 33.34 13.96
C GLY A 569 29.88 34.55 14.46
N LYS A 570 28.85 34.29 15.32
CA LYS A 570 28.08 35.36 15.99
C LYS A 570 28.72 35.88 17.27
N LYS A 571 29.69 35.18 17.85
CA LYS A 571 30.47 35.65 19.02
C LYS A 571 31.70 36.48 18.62
N GLN A 572 32.08 36.40 17.33
CA GLN A 572 33.23 37.17 16.78
C GLN A 572 32.79 38.45 16.06
N LYS A 573 31.51 38.72 15.94
CA LYS A 573 30.91 40.00 15.56
C LYS A 573 30.26 40.66 16.78
#